data_8ed7f14100e1d698f9db4d2e23c20bbd
#
_entry.id   8ed7f14100e1d698f9db4d2e23c20bbd
#
_cell.length_a   1.000
_cell.length_b   1.000
_cell.length_c   1.000
_cell.angle_alpha   90.00
_cell.angle_beta   90.00
_cell.angle_gamma   90.00
#
_symmetry.space_group_name_H-M   'P 1'
#
loop_
_entity.id
_entity.type
_entity.pdbx_description
1 polymer ?
#
loop_
_entity_poly.entity_id
_entity_poly.type
_entity_poly.pdbx_seq_one_letter_code
_entity_poly.pdbx_strand_id
1 'polypeptide(L)'
;WLEEKGFSRRQANWVSSTVDAHHGVPSGPERNDIGTVLSEYPAEWRAVHNELIDAMTETVGVHDVLESLKSLRNPLAAEAQILTGLIVMADWIASNPDAFPMVVSGTQTQRVENGMRAIDLTVPWNPAQLNDDTHALFRDSFGWPSTFQARPIQQAMADVAKACTEPTLIILEAETGVGKTEAALAAAQIIAASNGAQ
;
A
#
# COMPACT_ATOMS: atom_id res chain seq x y z
N TRP A 1 9.56 22.75 -9.80
CA TRP A 1 8.34 22.61 -10.60
C TRP A 1 7.09 22.96 -9.80
N LEU A 2 6.76 22.28 -8.68
CA LEU A 2 5.53 22.57 -7.88
C LEU A 2 5.52 24.04 -7.39
N GLU A 3 6.61 24.57 -6.88
CA GLU A 3 6.70 25.97 -6.45
C GLU A 3 6.53 26.94 -7.62
N GLU A 4 7.08 26.61 -8.79
CA GLU A 4 6.91 27.39 -10.03
C GLU A 4 5.45 27.37 -10.52
N LYS A 5 4.70 26.29 -10.24
CA LYS A 5 3.25 26.17 -10.51
C LYS A 5 2.37 26.82 -9.42
N GLY A 6 2.98 27.47 -8.42
CA GLY A 6 2.27 28.24 -7.38
C GLY A 6 1.91 27.48 -6.11
N PHE A 7 2.47 26.30 -5.89
CA PHE A 7 2.35 25.61 -4.62
C PHE A 7 3.25 26.27 -3.56
N SER A 8 2.78 26.34 -2.33
CA SER A 8 3.63 26.73 -1.23
C SER A 8 4.75 25.70 -1.02
N ARG A 9 5.91 26.13 -0.54
CA ARG A 9 7.04 25.24 -0.21
C ARG A 9 6.62 24.09 0.71
N ARG A 10 5.69 24.34 1.63
CA ARG A 10 5.16 23.33 2.54
C ARG A 10 4.38 22.26 1.78
N GLN A 11 3.55 22.63 0.82
CA GLN A 11 2.80 21.69 -0.02
C GLN A 11 3.76 20.92 -0.94
N ALA A 12 4.72 21.59 -1.56
CA ALA A 12 5.72 20.95 -2.41
C ALA A 12 6.53 19.89 -1.63
N ASN A 13 7.00 20.23 -0.43
CA ASN A 13 7.72 19.30 0.44
C ASN A 13 6.85 18.10 0.85
N TRP A 14 5.56 18.35 1.13
CA TRP A 14 4.64 17.29 1.47
C TRP A 14 4.45 16.30 0.31
N VAL A 15 4.19 16.80 -0.89
CA VAL A 15 4.05 15.95 -2.09
C VAL A 15 5.33 15.15 -2.33
N SER A 16 6.47 15.82 -2.30
CA SER A 16 7.77 15.17 -2.52
C SER A 16 8.06 14.08 -1.48
N SER A 17 7.80 14.32 -0.20
CA SER A 17 8.03 13.31 0.85
C SER A 17 7.07 12.14 0.76
N THR A 18 5.83 12.35 0.32
CA THR A 18 4.85 11.28 0.10
C THR A 18 5.28 10.39 -1.07
N VAL A 19 5.78 10.99 -2.15
CA VAL A 19 6.31 10.24 -3.31
C VAL A 19 7.59 9.50 -2.94
N ASP A 20 8.52 10.15 -2.24
CA ASP A 20 9.80 9.57 -1.81
C ASP A 20 9.60 8.36 -0.88
N ALA A 21 8.53 8.38 -0.09
CA ALA A 21 8.18 7.30 0.82
C ALA A 21 7.77 5.98 0.15
N HIS A 22 7.65 5.92 -1.19
CA HIS A 22 7.25 4.68 -1.88
C HIS A 22 8.27 3.53 -1.72
N HIS A 23 9.49 3.83 -1.33
CA HIS A 23 10.48 2.84 -0.90
C HIS A 23 10.39 2.44 0.59
N GLY A 24 9.37 2.90 1.31
CA GLY A 24 8.99 2.43 2.65
C GLY A 24 9.24 3.41 3.79
N VAL A 25 10.16 4.35 3.69
CA VAL A 25 10.43 5.32 4.75
C VAL A 25 10.53 6.73 4.16
N PRO A 26 9.70 7.69 4.64
CA PRO A 26 9.85 9.09 4.23
C PRO A 26 11.25 9.59 4.55
N SER A 27 11.87 10.28 3.60
CA SER A 27 13.11 10.98 3.87
C SER A 27 12.88 12.00 4.97
N GLY A 28 13.62 11.90 6.08
CA GLY A 28 13.58 12.88 7.16
C GLY A 28 14.05 14.25 6.69
N PRO A 29 13.79 15.30 7.48
CA PRO A 29 14.20 16.67 7.16
C PRO A 29 15.73 16.84 6.94
N GLU A 30 16.52 15.89 7.39
CA GLU A 30 17.97 15.85 7.17
C GLU A 30 18.37 15.44 5.74
N ARG A 31 17.45 14.84 4.98
CA ARG A 31 17.63 14.57 3.53
C ARG A 31 17.16 15.71 2.62
N ASN A 32 16.97 16.90 3.16
CA ASN A 32 16.81 18.14 2.37
C ASN A 32 18.04 18.49 1.50
N ASP A 33 19.03 17.62 1.42
CA ASP A 33 20.12 17.66 0.47
C ASP A 33 19.73 17.34 -0.99
N ILE A 34 18.46 17.01 -1.25
CA ILE A 34 17.96 16.94 -2.64
C ILE A 34 18.21 18.27 -3.36
N GLY A 35 18.06 19.39 -2.66
CA GLY A 35 18.43 20.71 -3.18
C GLY A 35 19.91 20.81 -3.57
N THR A 36 20.79 20.22 -2.78
CA THR A 36 22.24 20.17 -3.05
C THR A 36 22.51 19.22 -4.22
N VAL A 37 21.94 18.01 -4.21
CA VAL A 37 22.07 17.04 -5.32
C VAL A 37 21.53 17.63 -6.62
N LEU A 38 20.34 18.24 -6.61
CA LEU A 38 19.77 18.87 -7.81
C LEU A 38 20.55 20.12 -8.26
N SER A 39 21.29 20.78 -7.36
CA SER A 39 22.18 21.90 -7.75
C SER A 39 23.45 21.44 -8.46
N GLU A 40 23.84 20.17 -8.28
CA GLU A 40 24.95 19.54 -8.97
C GLU A 40 24.58 19.08 -10.40
N TYR A 41 23.27 18.94 -10.70
CA TYR A 41 22.83 18.63 -12.05
C TYR A 41 22.92 19.85 -12.97
N PRO A 42 23.40 19.70 -14.20
CA PRO A 42 23.38 20.74 -15.22
C PRO A 42 21.96 21.32 -15.40
N ALA A 43 21.89 22.62 -15.71
CA ALA A 43 20.58 23.30 -15.89
C ALA A 43 19.71 22.64 -16.96
N GLU A 44 20.33 22.04 -17.97
CA GLU A 44 19.68 21.29 -19.04
C GLU A 44 18.89 20.09 -18.51
N TRP A 45 19.41 19.36 -17.52
CA TRP A 45 18.70 18.25 -16.89
C TRP A 45 17.44 18.68 -16.14
N ARG A 46 17.49 19.85 -15.48
CA ARG A 46 16.32 20.41 -14.80
C ARG A 46 15.24 20.80 -15.80
N ALA A 47 15.62 21.32 -16.97
CA ALA A 47 14.70 21.63 -18.03
C ALA A 47 13.99 20.34 -18.54
N VAL A 48 14.76 19.28 -18.79
CA VAL A 48 14.21 17.98 -19.20
C VAL A 48 13.25 17.40 -18.14
N HIS A 49 13.61 17.48 -16.85
CA HIS A 49 12.72 17.01 -15.78
C HIS A 49 11.40 17.78 -15.76
N ASN A 50 11.45 19.10 -15.89
CA ASN A 50 10.26 19.93 -15.91
C ASN A 50 9.38 19.61 -17.15
N GLU A 51 10.00 19.45 -18.33
CA GLU A 51 9.31 19.06 -19.56
C GLU A 51 8.62 17.70 -19.42
N LEU A 52 9.27 16.71 -18.82
CA LEU A 52 8.68 15.39 -18.56
C LEU A 52 7.47 15.48 -17.61
N ILE A 53 7.59 16.25 -16.53
CA ILE A 53 6.49 16.41 -15.58
C ILE A 53 5.32 17.16 -16.23
N ASP A 54 5.58 18.21 -17.01
CA ASP A 54 4.55 18.95 -17.75
C ASP A 54 3.85 18.03 -18.75
N ALA A 55 4.60 17.25 -19.54
CA ALA A 55 4.05 16.29 -20.50
C ALA A 55 3.20 15.20 -19.84
N MET A 56 3.65 14.68 -18.69
CA MET A 56 2.87 13.69 -17.93
C MET A 56 1.61 14.31 -17.34
N THR A 57 1.69 15.52 -16.79
CA THR A 57 0.54 16.25 -16.24
C THR A 57 -0.53 16.48 -17.30
N GLU A 58 -0.12 16.85 -18.52
CA GLU A 58 -1.01 17.03 -19.66
C GLU A 58 -1.61 15.69 -20.13
N THR A 59 -0.79 14.66 -20.27
CA THR A 59 -1.22 13.33 -20.73
C THR A 59 -2.25 12.71 -19.78
N VAL A 60 -2.06 12.87 -18.49
CA VAL A 60 -2.98 12.35 -17.45
C VAL A 60 -4.18 13.27 -17.25
N GLY A 61 -4.11 14.53 -17.68
CA GLY A 61 -5.21 15.49 -17.58
C GLY A 61 -5.49 15.96 -16.16
N VAL A 62 -4.47 16.10 -15.32
CA VAL A 62 -4.64 16.40 -13.88
C VAL A 62 -4.53 17.88 -13.52
N HIS A 63 -4.57 18.79 -14.48
CA HIS A 63 -4.43 20.23 -14.23
C HIS A 63 -5.43 20.76 -13.21
N ASP A 64 -6.72 20.43 -13.36
CA ASP A 64 -7.77 20.89 -12.46
C ASP A 64 -7.59 20.32 -11.04
N VAL A 65 -7.10 19.08 -10.95
CA VAL A 65 -6.78 18.45 -9.66
C VAL A 65 -5.64 19.18 -8.99
N LEU A 66 -4.56 19.50 -9.70
CA LEU A 66 -3.43 20.26 -9.18
C LEU A 66 -3.84 21.65 -8.69
N GLU A 67 -4.67 22.37 -9.46
CA GLU A 67 -5.22 23.67 -9.03
C GLU A 67 -6.04 23.52 -7.72
N SER A 68 -6.88 22.49 -7.63
CA SER A 68 -7.67 22.22 -6.44
C SER A 68 -6.80 21.92 -5.22
N LEU A 69 -5.70 21.19 -5.39
CA LEU A 69 -4.76 20.85 -4.30
C LEU A 69 -4.12 22.07 -3.65
N LYS A 70 -3.94 23.17 -4.39
CA LYS A 70 -3.35 24.42 -3.84
C LYS A 70 -4.18 25.02 -2.71
N SER A 71 -5.49 24.82 -2.73
CA SER A 71 -6.43 25.32 -1.71
C SER A 71 -6.58 24.37 -0.52
N LEU A 72 -6.11 23.14 -0.62
CA LEU A 72 -6.28 22.16 0.44
C LEU A 72 -5.27 22.36 1.57
N ARG A 73 -5.70 22.02 2.79
CA ARG A 73 -4.78 21.88 3.91
C ARG A 73 -3.79 20.73 3.66
N ASN A 74 -2.66 20.80 4.30
CA ASN A 74 -1.77 19.64 4.31
C ASN A 74 -2.47 18.48 5.00
N PRO A 75 -2.35 17.27 4.46
CA PRO A 75 -2.97 16.09 5.03
C PRO A 75 -2.41 15.75 6.41
N LEU A 76 -3.20 15.05 7.19
CA LEU A 76 -2.77 14.43 8.42
C LEU A 76 -1.81 13.25 8.12
N ALA A 77 -1.04 12.84 9.12
CA ALA A 77 -0.10 11.73 8.96
C ALA A 77 -0.77 10.43 8.44
N ALA A 78 -1.97 10.12 8.92
CA ALA A 78 -2.73 8.95 8.45
C ALA A 78 -3.14 9.08 6.97
N GLU A 79 -3.60 10.26 6.54
CA GLU A 79 -3.94 10.52 5.14
C GLU A 79 -2.71 10.41 4.23
N ALA A 80 -1.56 10.91 4.69
CA ALA A 80 -0.29 10.78 3.96
C ALA A 80 0.13 9.32 3.82
N GLN A 81 -0.04 8.49 4.85
CA GLN A 81 0.25 7.05 4.78
C GLN A 81 -0.64 6.32 3.77
N ILE A 82 -1.93 6.64 3.72
CA ILE A 82 -2.85 6.07 2.72
C ILE A 82 -2.39 6.44 1.31
N LEU A 83 -2.04 7.70 1.07
CA LEU A 83 -1.55 8.15 -0.23
C LEU A 83 -0.21 7.49 -0.59
N THR A 84 0.71 7.34 0.35
CA THR A 84 1.94 6.58 0.14
C THR A 84 1.65 5.14 -0.24
N GLY A 85 0.69 4.47 0.44
CA GLY A 85 0.27 3.12 0.10
C GLY A 85 -0.27 3.01 -1.33
N LEU A 86 -1.07 3.96 -1.79
CA LEU A 86 -1.55 4.02 -3.17
C LEU A 86 -0.41 4.21 -4.18
N ILE A 87 0.59 5.04 -3.85
CA ILE A 87 1.77 5.25 -4.70
C ILE A 87 2.60 3.97 -4.79
N VAL A 88 2.83 3.28 -3.66
CA VAL A 88 3.52 1.98 -3.62
C VAL A 88 2.80 0.94 -4.50
N MET A 89 1.47 0.86 -4.39
CA MET A 89 0.69 -0.05 -5.24
C MET A 89 0.81 0.31 -6.71
N ALA A 90 0.71 1.59 -7.06
CA ALA A 90 0.84 2.05 -8.43
C ALA A 90 2.24 1.76 -9.01
N ASP A 91 3.28 1.95 -8.21
CA ASP A 91 4.65 1.63 -8.59
C ASP A 91 4.84 0.12 -8.83
N TRP A 92 4.36 -0.73 -7.94
CA TRP A 92 4.42 -2.19 -8.10
C TRP A 92 3.64 -2.68 -9.33
N ILE A 93 2.48 -2.07 -9.61
CA ILE A 93 1.70 -2.36 -10.81
C ILE A 93 2.50 -1.96 -12.05
N ALA A 94 2.98 -0.73 -12.11
CA ALA A 94 3.65 -0.17 -13.28
C ALA A 94 5.01 -0.83 -13.56
N SER A 95 5.70 -1.30 -12.53
CA SER A 95 6.99 -1.98 -12.63
C SER A 95 6.90 -3.50 -12.84
N ASN A 96 5.68 -4.07 -12.88
CA ASN A 96 5.49 -5.48 -13.19
C ASN A 96 5.80 -5.77 -14.67
N PRO A 97 6.88 -6.53 -15.00
CA PRO A 97 7.31 -6.74 -16.37
C PRO A 97 6.35 -7.63 -17.18
N ASP A 98 5.54 -8.46 -16.52
CA ASP A 98 4.57 -9.33 -17.18
C ASP A 98 3.33 -8.53 -17.63
N ALA A 99 2.95 -7.52 -16.85
CA ALA A 99 1.83 -6.64 -17.17
C ALA A 99 2.25 -5.45 -18.06
N PHE A 100 3.43 -4.88 -17.77
CA PHE A 100 3.99 -3.71 -18.46
C PHE A 100 5.39 -4.00 -19.02
N PRO A 101 5.51 -4.79 -20.11
CA PRO A 101 6.79 -5.11 -20.73
C PRO A 101 7.59 -3.85 -21.09
N MET A 102 8.92 -3.91 -20.94
CA MET A 102 9.81 -2.79 -21.31
C MET A 102 9.81 -2.51 -22.81
N VAL A 103 9.54 -3.54 -23.64
CA VAL A 103 9.39 -3.34 -25.09
C VAL A 103 7.98 -2.84 -25.37
N VAL A 104 7.88 -1.57 -25.71
CA VAL A 104 6.59 -0.91 -25.97
C VAL A 104 6.03 -1.33 -27.32
N SER A 105 4.81 -1.87 -27.33
CA SER A 105 4.03 -2.16 -28.53
C SER A 105 2.62 -1.55 -28.41
N GLY A 106 2.12 -0.99 -29.49
CA GLY A 106 0.81 -0.36 -29.50
C GLY A 106 0.77 1.06 -28.91
N THR A 107 -0.43 1.56 -28.67
CA THR A 107 -0.66 2.88 -28.04
C THR A 107 -0.55 2.78 -26.52
N GLN A 108 -0.32 3.90 -25.86
CA GLN A 108 -0.26 3.96 -24.39
C GLN A 108 -1.59 3.48 -23.75
N THR A 109 -2.73 3.85 -24.34
CA THR A 109 -4.04 3.38 -23.87
C THR A 109 -4.15 1.86 -23.93
N GLN A 110 -3.79 1.25 -25.06
CA GLN A 110 -3.79 -0.21 -25.22
C GLN A 110 -2.84 -0.88 -24.23
N ARG A 111 -1.67 -0.28 -23.98
CA ARG A 111 -0.70 -0.79 -23.02
C ARG A 111 -1.28 -0.80 -21.59
N VAL A 112 -1.91 0.29 -21.17
CA VAL A 112 -2.56 0.38 -19.85
C VAL A 112 -3.70 -0.63 -19.74
N GLU A 113 -4.59 -0.71 -20.72
CA GLU A 113 -5.70 -1.66 -20.71
C GLU A 113 -5.23 -3.11 -20.65
N ASN A 114 -4.21 -3.47 -21.40
CA ASN A 114 -3.65 -4.82 -21.42
C ASN A 114 -2.93 -5.14 -20.10
N GLY A 115 -2.15 -4.20 -19.59
CA GLY A 115 -1.45 -4.33 -18.32
C GLY A 115 -2.41 -4.52 -17.15
N MET A 116 -3.44 -3.68 -17.07
CA MET A 116 -4.45 -3.79 -16.02
C MET A 116 -5.27 -5.08 -16.10
N ARG A 117 -5.49 -5.63 -17.29
CA ARG A 117 -6.10 -6.97 -17.43
C ARG A 117 -5.19 -8.13 -17.03
N ALA A 118 -3.88 -7.96 -17.23
CA ALA A 118 -2.90 -8.98 -16.84
C ALA A 118 -2.65 -9.01 -15.33
N ILE A 119 -2.91 -7.89 -14.65
CA ILE A 119 -2.85 -7.83 -13.19
C ILE A 119 -4.18 -8.34 -12.66
N ASP A 120 -4.13 -9.49 -12.01
CA ASP A 120 -5.23 -9.98 -11.22
C ASP A 120 -5.36 -9.13 -9.95
N LEU A 121 -6.02 -7.97 -10.08
CA LEU A 121 -6.51 -7.23 -8.92
C LEU A 121 -7.65 -8.06 -8.37
N THR A 122 -7.30 -9.08 -7.61
CA THR A 122 -8.24 -10.01 -7.02
C THR A 122 -9.32 -9.26 -6.26
N VAL A 123 -10.53 -9.79 -6.36
CA VAL A 123 -11.63 -9.44 -5.46
C VAL A 123 -11.08 -9.36 -4.04
N PRO A 124 -11.41 -8.33 -3.25
CA PRO A 124 -10.99 -8.24 -1.88
C PRO A 124 -11.17 -9.58 -1.17
N TRP A 125 -10.16 -10.01 -0.41
CA TRP A 125 -10.24 -11.26 0.31
C TRP A 125 -11.52 -11.29 1.14
N ASN A 126 -12.37 -12.29 0.88
CA ASN A 126 -13.60 -12.51 1.64
C ASN A 126 -13.35 -13.71 2.57
N PRO A 127 -13.41 -13.52 3.89
CA PRO A 127 -13.22 -14.63 4.80
C PRO A 127 -14.29 -15.70 4.53
N ALA A 128 -13.84 -16.95 4.32
CA ALA A 128 -14.75 -18.08 4.19
C ALA A 128 -15.59 -18.21 5.45
N GLN A 129 -16.74 -18.87 5.34
CA GLN A 129 -17.54 -19.22 6.51
C GLN A 129 -16.68 -20.08 7.44
N LEU A 130 -16.36 -19.54 8.61
CA LEU A 130 -15.45 -20.18 9.55
C LEU A 130 -16.16 -21.27 10.36
N ASN A 131 -15.41 -22.32 10.68
CA ASN A 131 -15.89 -23.35 11.58
C ASN A 131 -15.89 -22.85 13.03
N ASP A 132 -16.96 -23.05 13.77
CA ASP A 132 -17.05 -22.65 15.18
C ASP A 132 -16.10 -23.43 16.10
N ASP A 133 -15.83 -24.69 15.75
CA ASP A 133 -14.82 -25.50 16.43
C ASP A 133 -13.42 -25.04 16.05
N THR A 134 -12.69 -24.51 17.02
CA THR A 134 -11.34 -23.98 16.82
C THR A 134 -10.37 -25.03 16.25
N HIS A 135 -10.48 -26.30 16.62
CA HIS A 135 -9.62 -27.35 16.08
C HIS A 135 -9.91 -27.59 14.60
N ALA A 136 -11.19 -27.59 14.21
CA ALA A 136 -11.60 -27.71 12.82
C ALA A 136 -11.20 -26.47 12.03
N LEU A 137 -11.37 -25.27 12.57
CA LEU A 137 -10.95 -24.02 11.96
C LEU A 137 -9.48 -24.06 11.54
N PHE A 138 -8.57 -24.48 12.43
CA PHE A 138 -7.14 -24.58 12.12
C PHE A 138 -6.85 -25.65 11.07
N ARG A 139 -7.51 -26.82 11.15
CA ARG A 139 -7.36 -27.87 10.12
C ARG A 139 -7.78 -27.38 8.74
N ASP A 140 -8.92 -26.72 8.66
CA ASP A 140 -9.50 -26.25 7.41
C ASP A 140 -8.67 -25.09 6.81
N SER A 141 -8.24 -24.13 7.66
CA SER A 141 -7.47 -22.96 7.22
C SER A 141 -6.06 -23.30 6.72
N PHE A 142 -5.43 -24.34 7.30
CA PHE A 142 -4.03 -24.67 7.01
C PHE A 142 -3.83 -26.03 6.32
N GLY A 143 -4.93 -26.72 5.95
CA GLY A 143 -4.86 -28.04 5.31
C GLY A 143 -4.21 -29.11 6.18
N TRP A 144 -4.39 -29.03 7.49
CA TRP A 144 -3.75 -29.94 8.43
C TRP A 144 -4.55 -31.26 8.59
N PRO A 145 -3.85 -32.35 9.01
CA PRO A 145 -4.53 -33.65 9.20
C PRO A 145 -5.67 -33.57 10.21
N SER A 146 -6.66 -34.43 10.06
CA SER A 146 -7.82 -34.52 10.97
C SER A 146 -7.44 -34.83 12.42
N THR A 147 -6.27 -35.39 12.64
CA THR A 147 -5.72 -35.67 13.98
C THR A 147 -5.12 -34.43 14.67
N PHE A 148 -4.93 -33.33 13.93
CA PHE A 148 -4.38 -32.12 14.52
C PHE A 148 -5.34 -31.51 15.54
N GLN A 149 -4.75 -31.06 16.66
CA GLN A 149 -5.43 -30.32 17.71
C GLN A 149 -4.81 -28.94 17.85
N ALA A 150 -5.64 -27.92 17.84
CA ALA A 150 -5.15 -26.55 18.09
C ALA A 150 -4.49 -26.48 19.47
N ARG A 151 -3.31 -25.89 19.50
CA ARG A 151 -2.52 -25.73 20.74
C ARG A 151 -3.21 -24.72 21.68
N PRO A 152 -2.93 -24.75 22.99
CA PRO A 152 -3.57 -23.83 23.94
C PRO A 152 -3.47 -22.36 23.55
N ILE A 153 -2.33 -21.92 23.02
CA ILE A 153 -2.12 -20.54 22.56
C ILE A 153 -2.98 -20.19 21.32
N GLN A 154 -3.17 -21.15 20.45
CA GLN A 154 -4.02 -20.99 19.26
C GLN A 154 -5.49 -20.92 19.63
N GLN A 155 -5.93 -21.71 20.60
CA GLN A 155 -7.27 -21.65 21.16
C GLN A 155 -7.52 -20.32 21.85
N ALA A 156 -6.61 -19.90 22.76
CA ALA A 156 -6.71 -18.64 23.47
C ALA A 156 -6.79 -17.44 22.50
N MET A 157 -5.99 -17.47 21.44
CA MET A 157 -5.99 -16.42 20.43
C MET A 157 -7.31 -16.39 19.63
N ALA A 158 -7.85 -17.55 19.28
CA ALA A 158 -9.15 -17.64 18.61
C ALA A 158 -10.29 -17.13 19.52
N ASP A 159 -10.25 -17.44 20.81
CA ASP A 159 -11.26 -16.96 21.78
C ASP A 159 -11.20 -15.44 21.94
N VAL A 160 -9.99 -14.87 22.02
CA VAL A 160 -9.80 -13.39 22.03
C VAL A 160 -10.33 -12.78 20.75
N ALA A 161 -10.01 -13.35 19.59
CA ALA A 161 -10.48 -12.83 18.30
C ALA A 161 -12.01 -12.88 18.16
N LYS A 162 -12.66 -13.94 18.63
CA LYS A 162 -14.13 -14.07 18.66
C LYS A 162 -14.81 -13.02 19.54
N ALA A 163 -14.12 -12.54 20.56
CA ALA A 163 -14.61 -11.51 21.48
C ALA A 163 -14.41 -10.07 20.96
N CYS A 164 -13.62 -9.87 19.89
CA CYS A 164 -13.36 -8.56 19.32
C CYS A 164 -14.54 -8.06 18.51
N THR A 165 -15.23 -7.03 18.99
CA THR A 165 -16.36 -6.37 18.29
C THR A 165 -16.01 -4.99 17.75
N GLU A 166 -14.82 -4.49 18.04
CA GLU A 166 -14.32 -3.16 17.66
C GLU A 166 -12.88 -3.27 17.13
N PRO A 167 -12.37 -2.23 16.43
CA PRO A 167 -10.97 -2.20 16.00
C PRO A 167 -10.03 -2.43 17.18
N THR A 168 -9.25 -3.51 17.15
CA THR A 168 -8.47 -4.00 18.29
C THR A 168 -7.04 -4.28 17.87
N LEU A 169 -6.07 -3.87 18.68
CA LEU A 169 -4.67 -4.29 18.57
C LEU A 169 -4.43 -5.47 19.51
N ILE A 170 -4.03 -6.60 18.95
CA ILE A 170 -3.68 -7.80 19.70
C ILE A 170 -2.15 -8.00 19.66
N ILE A 171 -1.54 -8.17 20.82
CA ILE A 171 -0.11 -8.50 20.96
C ILE A 171 0.00 -9.91 21.51
N LEU A 172 0.61 -10.81 20.72
CA LEU A 172 0.79 -12.22 21.08
C LEU A 172 2.26 -12.50 21.40
N GLU A 173 2.56 -12.67 22.68
CA GLU A 173 3.88 -13.06 23.17
C GLU A 173 3.91 -14.54 23.56
N ALA A 174 4.83 -15.30 23.00
CA ALA A 174 5.03 -16.71 23.33
C ALA A 174 6.37 -17.20 22.78
N GLU A 175 6.79 -18.38 23.21
CA GLU A 175 8.01 -19.04 22.77
C GLU A 175 8.04 -19.27 21.25
N THR A 176 9.24 -19.43 20.68
CA THR A 176 9.41 -19.75 19.26
C THR A 176 8.90 -21.16 18.98
N GLY A 177 8.23 -21.35 17.83
CA GLY A 177 7.75 -22.67 17.38
C GLY A 177 6.40 -23.11 17.95
N VAL A 178 5.73 -22.31 18.78
CA VAL A 178 4.41 -22.67 19.36
C VAL A 178 3.22 -22.42 18.43
N GLY A 179 3.45 -21.91 17.22
CA GLY A 179 2.39 -21.67 16.23
C GLY A 179 1.76 -20.28 16.34
N LYS A 180 2.55 -19.23 16.67
CA LYS A 180 2.08 -17.83 16.74
C LYS A 180 1.57 -17.31 15.41
N THR A 181 2.26 -17.61 14.32
CA THR A 181 1.90 -17.14 12.98
C THR A 181 0.53 -17.66 12.58
N GLU A 182 0.30 -18.94 12.76
CA GLU A 182 -0.99 -19.58 12.47
C GLU A 182 -2.10 -19.03 13.37
N ALA A 183 -1.77 -18.80 14.66
CA ALA A 183 -2.70 -18.18 15.60
C ALA A 183 -3.11 -16.76 15.17
N ALA A 184 -2.15 -15.95 14.72
CA ALA A 184 -2.39 -14.60 14.23
C ALA A 184 -3.23 -14.58 12.94
N LEU A 185 -2.93 -15.48 11.99
CA LEU A 185 -3.68 -15.60 10.74
C LEU A 185 -5.13 -16.06 10.99
N ALA A 186 -5.32 -17.07 11.86
CA ALA A 186 -6.66 -17.53 12.23
C ALA A 186 -7.45 -16.41 12.95
N ALA A 187 -6.81 -15.65 13.84
CA ALA A 187 -7.44 -14.50 14.50
C ALA A 187 -7.85 -13.42 13.50
N ALA A 188 -7.01 -13.11 12.52
CA ALA A 188 -7.35 -12.16 11.46
C ALA A 188 -8.58 -12.62 10.66
N GLN A 189 -8.67 -13.91 10.31
CA GLN A 189 -9.84 -14.47 9.63
C GLN A 189 -11.12 -14.35 10.49
N ILE A 190 -11.04 -14.67 11.79
CA ILE A 190 -12.16 -14.57 12.72
C ILE A 190 -12.66 -13.13 12.80
N ILE A 191 -11.76 -12.16 13.02
CA ILE A 191 -12.10 -10.75 13.15
C ILE A 191 -12.70 -10.22 11.85
N ALA A 192 -12.11 -10.57 10.71
CA ALA A 192 -12.62 -10.15 9.40
C ALA A 192 -14.02 -10.70 9.13
N ALA A 193 -14.26 -11.98 9.44
CA ALA A 193 -15.58 -12.60 9.28
C ALA A 193 -16.63 -11.95 10.20
N SER A 194 -16.25 -11.61 11.44
CA SER A 194 -17.15 -11.01 12.44
C SER A 194 -17.54 -9.57 12.12
N ASN A 195 -16.57 -8.80 11.60
CA ASN A 195 -16.71 -7.35 11.39
C ASN A 195 -17.00 -6.96 9.94
N GLY A 196 -17.12 -7.94 9.03
CA GLY A 196 -17.31 -7.69 7.61
C GLY A 196 -16.12 -6.93 7.00
N ALA A 197 -14.92 -7.04 7.58
CA ALA A 197 -13.71 -6.42 7.07
C ALA A 197 -13.26 -7.14 5.80
N GLN A 198 -13.00 -6.34 4.76
CA GLN A 198 -12.49 -6.82 3.46
C GLN A 198 -11.07 -6.29 3.25
#